data_ed8928351f0d53c4bed62d6baefdcff8
#
_entry.id   ed8928351f0d53c4bed62d6baefdcff8
#
_cell.length_a   1.000
_cell.length_b   1.000
_cell.length_c   1.000
_cell.angle_alpha   90.00
_cell.angle_beta   90.00
_cell.angle_gamma   90.00
#
_symmetry.space_group_name_H-M   'P 1'
#
loop_
_entity.id
_entity.type
_entity.pdbx_description
1 polymer ?
#
loop_
_entity_poly.entity_id
_entity_poly.type
_entity_poly.pdbx_seq_one_letter_code
_entity_poly.pdbx_strand_id
1 'polypeptide(L)' 'MNEPQTPREWLLFALQEYEIRIVADHGKLLEIEKGYVIEIEQNGVFKLLSGAAVVAPFVDLEELCQFIKMS' A
#
# COMPACT_ATOMS: atom_id res chain seq x y z
N MET A 1 22.16 -4.97 5.52
CA MET A 1 20.72 -4.86 5.25
C MET A 1 20.35 -3.38 5.10
N ASN A 2 19.62 -3.04 4.06
CA ASN A 2 19.28 -1.65 3.80
C ASN A 2 17.95 -1.29 4.42
N GLU A 3 17.92 -0.13 5.07
CA GLU A 3 16.68 0.40 5.56
C GLU A 3 15.86 0.96 4.40
N PRO A 4 14.52 0.92 4.49
CA PRO A 4 13.69 1.55 3.48
C PRO A 4 14.00 3.04 3.39
N GLN A 5 14.14 3.56 2.16
CA GLN A 5 14.50 4.95 1.96
C GLN A 5 13.52 5.71 1.08
N THR A 6 12.67 5.01 0.37
CA THR A 6 11.67 5.63 -0.48
C THR A 6 10.28 5.26 0.03
N PRO A 7 9.26 6.06 -0.29
CA PRO A 7 7.89 5.71 0.11
C PRO A 7 7.49 4.31 -0.38
N ARG A 8 7.91 3.94 -1.58
CA ARG A 8 7.60 2.61 -2.10
C ARG A 8 8.25 1.52 -1.26
N GLU A 9 9.49 1.71 -0.86
CA GLU A 9 10.18 0.72 -0.04
C GLU A 9 9.53 0.59 1.34
N TRP A 10 9.14 1.71 1.93
CA TRP A 10 8.43 1.69 3.20
C TRP A 10 7.09 0.96 3.08
N LEU A 11 6.39 1.18 1.96
CA LEU A 11 5.13 0.49 1.72
C LEU A 11 5.34 -1.01 1.62
N LEU A 12 6.33 -1.43 0.84
CA LEU A 12 6.62 -2.86 0.70
C LEU A 12 6.98 -3.50 2.03
N PHE A 13 7.78 -2.79 2.83
CA PHE A 13 8.15 -3.28 4.15
C PHE A 13 6.92 -3.42 5.04
N ALA A 14 6.04 -2.42 5.05
CA ALA A 14 4.83 -2.46 5.87
C ALA A 14 3.89 -3.58 5.45
N LEU A 15 3.72 -3.78 4.15
CA LEU A 15 2.87 -4.86 3.66
C LEU A 15 3.41 -6.22 4.09
N GLN A 16 4.72 -6.38 4.07
CA GLN A 16 5.34 -7.62 4.52
C GLN A 16 5.13 -7.83 6.02
N GLU A 17 5.29 -6.77 6.82
CA GLU A 17 5.13 -6.86 8.27
C GLU A 17 3.71 -7.22 8.67
N TYR A 18 2.73 -6.75 7.91
CA TYR A 18 1.33 -7.07 8.17
C TYR A 18 0.86 -8.30 7.42
N GLU A 19 1.77 -8.99 6.72
CA GLU A 19 1.47 -10.19 5.96
C GLU A 19 0.37 -9.97 4.92
N ILE A 20 0.42 -8.81 4.27
CA ILE A 20 -0.50 -8.48 3.19
C ILE A 20 0.15 -8.92 1.89
N ARG A 21 -0.54 -9.77 1.13
CA ARG A 21 0.01 -10.35 -0.08
C ARG A 21 -0.08 -9.38 -1.25
N ILE A 22 1.03 -9.25 -1.98
CA ILE A 22 1.07 -8.46 -3.20
C ILE A 22 0.76 -9.39 -4.36
N VAL A 23 -0.28 -9.03 -5.12
CA VAL A 23 -0.72 -9.83 -6.26
C VAL A 23 0.05 -9.45 -7.51
N ALA A 24 0.23 -8.15 -7.72
CA ALA A 24 0.97 -7.65 -8.88
C ALA A 24 1.61 -6.32 -8.55
N ASP A 25 2.80 -6.08 -9.12
CA ASP A 25 3.57 -4.87 -8.88
C ASP A 25 3.74 -4.14 -10.21
N HIS A 26 3.14 -2.97 -10.32
CA HIS A 26 3.19 -2.15 -11.52
C HIS A 26 4.02 -0.88 -11.31
N GLY A 27 4.90 -0.86 -10.31
CA GLY A 27 5.69 0.32 -10.00
C GLY A 27 4.95 1.27 -9.10
N LYS A 28 4.17 2.17 -9.68
CA LYS A 28 3.40 3.13 -8.89
C LYS A 28 2.11 2.57 -8.35
N LEU A 29 1.65 1.47 -8.91
CA LEU A 29 0.42 0.80 -8.50
C LEU A 29 0.77 -0.60 -8.03
N LEU A 30 0.30 -0.96 -6.86
CA LEU A 30 0.46 -2.30 -6.32
C LEU A 30 -0.91 -2.93 -6.15
N GLU A 31 -1.14 -4.04 -6.82
CA GLU A 31 -2.35 -4.82 -6.58
C GLU A 31 -2.08 -5.75 -5.41
N ILE A 32 -2.95 -5.72 -4.43
CA ILE A 32 -2.78 -6.53 -3.23
C ILE A 32 -4.01 -7.40 -3.02
N GLU A 33 -3.95 -8.23 -1.99
CA GLU A 33 -5.05 -9.14 -1.68
C GLU A 33 -6.36 -8.38 -1.45
N LYS A 34 -7.47 -9.08 -1.56
CA LYS A 34 -8.83 -8.55 -1.35
C LYS A 34 -9.28 -7.57 -2.43
N GLY A 35 -8.55 -7.53 -3.55
CA GLY A 35 -8.94 -6.67 -4.67
C GLY A 35 -8.58 -5.21 -4.51
N TYR A 36 -7.78 -4.88 -3.53
CA TYR A 36 -7.33 -3.49 -3.35
C TYR A 36 -6.13 -3.19 -4.24
N VAL A 37 -6.03 -1.92 -4.60
CA VAL A 37 -4.86 -1.38 -5.30
C VAL A 37 -4.35 -0.19 -4.51
N ILE A 38 -3.05 -0.09 -4.36
CA ILE A 38 -2.42 1.04 -3.68
C ILE A 38 -1.65 1.85 -4.71
N GLU A 39 -2.00 3.12 -4.84
CA GLU A 39 -1.28 4.04 -5.71
C GLU A 39 -0.31 4.86 -4.88
N ILE A 40 0.97 4.82 -5.25
CA ILE A 40 2.02 5.54 -4.54
C ILE A 40 2.16 6.92 -5.18
N GLU A 41 1.84 7.96 -4.42
CA GLU A 41 1.95 9.33 -4.90
C GLU A 41 3.25 9.97 -4.42
N GLN A 42 3.58 11.12 -5.01
CA GLN A 42 4.89 11.72 -4.80
C GLN A 42 5.11 12.29 -3.41
N ASN A 43 4.06 12.64 -2.72
CA ASN A 43 4.16 13.35 -1.44
C ASN A 43 4.05 12.43 -0.24
N GLY A 44 4.38 11.15 -0.41
CA GLY A 44 4.26 10.19 0.67
C GLY A 44 2.82 9.80 0.96
N VAL A 45 1.92 10.07 0.03
CA VAL A 45 0.52 9.68 0.15
C VAL A 45 0.31 8.36 -0.56
N PHE A 46 -0.42 7.47 0.07
CA PHE A 46 -0.77 6.17 -0.49
C PHE A 46 -2.28 6.13 -0.67
N LYS A 47 -2.70 6.11 -1.92
CA LYS A 47 -4.13 6.12 -2.23
C LYS A 47 -4.62 4.69 -2.35
N LEU A 48 -5.60 4.34 -1.54
CA LEU A 48 -6.18 3.00 -1.57
C LEU A 48 -7.40 3.01 -2.48
N LEU A 49 -7.41 2.09 -3.43
CA LEU A 49 -8.50 1.97 -4.38
C LEU A 49 -9.10 0.57 -4.29
N SER A 50 -10.39 0.49 -4.57
CA SER A 50 -11.10 -0.78 -4.68
C SER A 50 -11.85 -0.75 -6.00
N GLY A 51 -11.45 -1.60 -6.94
CA GLY A 51 -11.93 -1.49 -8.29
C GLY A 51 -11.44 -0.19 -8.90
N ALA A 52 -12.34 0.60 -9.47
CA ALA A 52 -12.00 1.91 -10.03
C ALA A 52 -12.24 3.06 -9.05
N ALA A 53 -12.69 2.75 -7.83
CA ALA A 53 -13.09 3.79 -6.88
C ALA A 53 -12.01 4.01 -5.84
N VAL A 54 -11.77 5.28 -5.51
CA VAL A 54 -10.84 5.62 -4.43
C VAL A 54 -11.53 5.38 -3.10
N VAL A 55 -10.91 4.57 -2.24
CA VAL A 55 -11.44 4.33 -0.90
C VAL A 55 -11.02 5.45 0.04
N ALA A 56 -9.73 5.74 0.11
CA ALA A 56 -9.20 6.80 0.96
C ALA A 56 -7.72 7.02 0.66
N PRO A 57 -7.23 8.24 0.88
CA PRO A 57 -5.79 8.46 0.92
C PRO A 57 -5.25 8.19 2.32
N PHE A 58 -4.04 7.67 2.40
CA PHE A 58 -3.36 7.41 3.66
C PHE A 58 -1.96 8.01 3.62
N VAL A 59 -1.55 8.62 4.72
CA VAL A 59 -0.18 9.07 4.88
C VAL A 59 0.56 8.21 5.88
N ASP A 60 -0.16 7.42 6.65
CA ASP A 60 0.39 6.53 7.67
C ASP A 60 0.22 5.09 7.20
N LEU A 61 1.34 4.40 7.01
CA LEU A 61 1.31 3.03 6.52
C LEU A 61 0.68 2.07 7.51
N GLU A 62 0.84 2.33 8.80
CA GLU A 62 0.21 1.50 9.81
C GLU A 62 -1.30 1.56 9.69
N GLU A 63 -1.85 2.77 9.54
CA GLU A 63 -3.29 2.92 9.36
C GLU A 63 -3.77 2.25 8.08
N LEU A 64 -3.01 2.40 7.00
CA LEU A 64 -3.35 1.77 5.73
C LEU A 64 -3.43 0.25 5.87
N CYS A 65 -2.40 -0.33 6.45
CA CYS A 65 -2.34 -1.79 6.61
C CYS A 65 -3.43 -2.30 7.53
N GLN A 66 -3.69 -1.57 8.62
CA GLN A 66 -4.77 -1.96 9.55
C GLN A 66 -6.13 -1.92 8.85
N PHE A 67 -6.36 -0.90 8.04
CA PHE A 67 -7.61 -0.81 7.29
C PHE A 67 -7.78 -2.02 6.39
N ILE A 68 -6.73 -2.40 5.67
CA ILE A 68 -6.79 -3.54 4.76
C ILE A 68 -7.06 -4.84 5.53
N LYS A 69 -6.39 -5.01 6.65
CA LYS A 69 -6.56 -6.25 7.43
C LYS A 69 -7.94 -6.36 8.07
N MET A 70 -8.56 -5.23 8.34
CA MET A 70 -9.87 -5.21 8.99
C MET A 70 -11.03 -5.27 8.01
N SER A 71 -10.78 -5.08 6.75
CA SER A 71 -11.87 -5.08 5.75
C SER A 71 -12.23 -6.49 5.25
#